data_e8ec65715ece3e5528c0ce40a1c4009c
#
_entry.id   e8ec65715ece3e5528c0ce40a1c4009c
#
_cell.length_a   1.000
_cell.length_b   1.000
_cell.length_c   1.000
_cell.angle_alpha   90.00
_cell.angle_beta   90.00
_cell.angle_gamma   90.00
#
_symmetry.space_group_name_H-M   'P 1'
#
loop_
_entity.id
_entity.type
_entity.pdbx_description
1 polymer ?
#
loop_
_entity_poly.entity_id
_entity_poly.type
_entity_poly.pdbx_seq_one_letter_code
_entity_poly.pdbx_strand_id
1 'polypeptide(L)'
;MLIQAPREGYVPVTACVDCGSLARCQECSGPLSLSGAGMLSCNWCGKTNPNYHCPECGSARIRSRKVGARRVGEELGRAFPGVTVTVSGAARAVVEEIDAQPRLVVATPGAEPVAERGYFAAVLLDGAATAGRPELWAPTEALRRWFNAAALVRPEGRTLLLGAVDRALAGAFIRWDGPGWARREYEERKTLDLPPVNWMVAVDGGQEAVEELLAQLKESPLQLKYEVLGPLPTSNGVRALLRSHLGEHMQLMTALNGVQASRSAARKQKVRVQVSPADLWSVH
;
A
#
# COMPACT_ATOMS: atom_id res chain seq x y z
N MET A 1 8.22 25.13 -4.86
CA MET A 1 7.01 24.38 -4.54
C MET A 1 7.31 22.90 -4.66
N LEU A 2 6.85 22.08 -3.70
CA LEU A 2 6.96 20.61 -3.71
C LEU A 2 5.70 19.98 -4.33
N ILE A 3 5.87 19.00 -5.20
CA ILE A 3 4.78 18.18 -5.74
C ILE A 3 5.14 16.72 -5.41
N GLN A 4 4.44 16.11 -4.46
CA GLN A 4 4.56 14.69 -4.18
C GLN A 4 3.70 13.93 -5.18
N ALA A 5 4.32 13.08 -6.00
CA ALA A 5 3.65 12.26 -7.01
C ALA A 5 3.86 10.77 -6.72
N PRO A 6 2.88 9.91 -6.98
CA PRO A 6 3.04 8.46 -6.79
C PRO A 6 4.25 7.90 -7.54
N ARG A 7 4.81 6.79 -7.05
CA ARG A 7 5.90 6.07 -7.73
C ARG A 7 5.40 5.50 -9.06
N GLU A 8 6.29 5.47 -10.06
CA GLU A 8 6.04 4.70 -11.29
C GLU A 8 5.91 3.20 -10.94
N GLY A 9 4.89 2.55 -11.49
CA GLY A 9 4.61 1.14 -11.15
C GLY A 9 3.69 0.93 -9.95
N TYR A 10 3.30 1.96 -9.23
CA TYR A 10 2.16 1.89 -8.30
C TYR A 10 0.91 1.49 -9.07
N VAL A 11 0.13 0.60 -8.47
CA VAL A 11 -1.08 0.00 -9.06
C VAL A 11 -1.80 1.01 -9.95
N PRO A 12 -1.98 0.71 -11.24
CA PRO A 12 -2.64 1.62 -12.14
C PRO A 12 -4.07 1.82 -11.63
N VAL A 13 -4.33 2.98 -11.06
CA VAL A 13 -5.69 3.35 -10.64
C VAL A 13 -6.50 3.53 -11.90
N THR A 14 -7.57 2.77 -12.03
CA THR A 14 -8.52 2.95 -13.12
C THR A 14 -9.54 4.00 -12.76
N ALA A 15 -9.88 4.85 -13.72
CA ALA A 15 -10.88 5.89 -13.56
C ALA A 15 -11.79 5.93 -14.80
N CYS A 16 -13.02 6.36 -14.58
CA CYS A 16 -13.95 6.65 -15.66
C CYS A 16 -13.36 7.74 -16.58
N VAL A 17 -13.47 7.51 -17.90
CA VAL A 17 -13.01 8.49 -18.90
C VAL A 17 -13.85 9.76 -18.86
N ASP A 18 -15.16 9.62 -18.62
CA ASP A 18 -16.13 10.70 -18.78
C ASP A 18 -16.23 11.61 -17.55
N CYS A 19 -16.33 11.04 -16.33
CA CYS A 19 -16.46 11.85 -15.12
C CYS A 19 -15.20 11.89 -14.23
N GLY A 20 -14.19 11.06 -14.54
CA GLY A 20 -12.95 11.00 -13.76
C GLY A 20 -13.03 10.26 -12.43
N SER A 21 -14.22 9.76 -12.04
CA SER A 21 -14.41 8.98 -10.80
C SER A 21 -13.58 7.70 -10.83
N LEU A 22 -13.01 7.35 -9.67
CA LEU A 22 -12.23 6.12 -9.53
C LEU A 22 -13.12 4.89 -9.71
N ALA A 23 -12.64 3.93 -10.51
CA ALA A 23 -13.33 2.67 -10.69
C ALA A 23 -13.18 1.79 -9.43
N ARG A 24 -14.32 1.44 -8.82
CA ARG A 24 -14.38 0.63 -7.61
C ARG A 24 -15.12 -0.68 -7.89
N CYS A 25 -14.71 -1.73 -7.19
CA CYS A 25 -15.37 -3.02 -7.23
C CYS A 25 -16.79 -2.91 -6.65
N GLN A 26 -17.77 -3.49 -7.32
CA GLN A 26 -19.16 -3.49 -6.86
C GLN A 26 -19.39 -4.39 -5.64
N GLU A 27 -18.51 -5.38 -5.41
CA GLU A 27 -18.62 -6.33 -4.31
C GLU A 27 -17.98 -5.85 -3.00
N CYS A 28 -16.76 -5.28 -3.09
CA CYS A 28 -15.97 -4.95 -1.90
C CYS A 28 -15.48 -3.50 -1.88
N SER A 29 -15.90 -2.67 -2.87
CA SER A 29 -15.45 -1.28 -3.05
C SER A 29 -13.93 -1.12 -3.21
N GLY A 30 -13.19 -2.21 -3.40
CA GLY A 30 -11.75 -2.21 -3.65
C GLY A 30 -11.39 -1.55 -4.99
N PRO A 31 -10.14 -1.10 -5.15
CA PRO A 31 -9.69 -0.47 -6.37
C PRO A 31 -9.63 -1.50 -7.51
N LEU A 32 -10.14 -1.11 -8.68
CA LEU A 32 -10.04 -1.91 -9.89
C LEU A 32 -8.76 -1.61 -10.65
N SER A 33 -8.15 -2.63 -11.22
CA SER A 33 -7.03 -2.51 -12.16
C SER A 33 -7.37 -3.09 -13.51
N LEU A 34 -6.77 -2.53 -14.56
CA LEU A 34 -6.91 -3.01 -15.93
C LEU A 34 -5.69 -3.89 -16.25
N SER A 35 -5.92 -5.18 -16.54
CA SER A 35 -4.87 -6.07 -17.01
C SER A 35 -4.39 -5.71 -18.42
N GLY A 36 -3.24 -6.24 -18.83
CA GLY A 36 -2.74 -6.08 -20.21
C GLY A 36 -3.70 -6.61 -21.28
N ALA A 37 -4.61 -7.52 -20.91
CA ALA A 37 -5.66 -8.04 -21.77
C ALA A 37 -6.95 -7.18 -21.79
N GLY A 38 -6.95 -6.02 -21.12
CA GLY A 38 -8.11 -5.13 -21.05
C GLY A 38 -9.20 -5.55 -20.07
N MET A 39 -8.94 -6.56 -19.24
CA MET A 39 -9.89 -7.04 -18.23
C MET A 39 -9.76 -6.29 -16.91
N LEU A 40 -10.88 -5.82 -16.36
CA LEU A 40 -10.95 -5.21 -15.05
C LEU A 40 -11.01 -6.27 -13.95
N SER A 41 -10.10 -6.18 -12.99
CA SER A 41 -10.08 -7.04 -11.81
C SER A 41 -9.91 -6.22 -10.54
N CYS A 42 -10.48 -6.70 -9.45
CA CYS A 42 -10.36 -6.05 -8.15
C CYS A 42 -9.04 -6.44 -7.47
N ASN A 43 -8.30 -5.44 -7.02
CA ASN A 43 -7.04 -5.68 -6.31
C ASN A 43 -7.23 -6.19 -4.87
N TRP A 44 -8.45 -6.14 -4.32
CA TRP A 44 -8.75 -6.64 -2.97
C TRP A 44 -9.33 -8.06 -3.00
N CYS A 45 -10.41 -8.28 -3.74
CA CYS A 45 -11.11 -9.57 -3.74
C CYS A 45 -10.81 -10.45 -4.95
N GLY A 46 -9.99 -10.00 -5.90
CA GLY A 46 -9.63 -10.74 -7.10
C GLY A 46 -10.75 -10.91 -8.14
N LYS A 47 -12.00 -10.51 -7.83
CA LYS A 47 -13.13 -10.66 -8.76
C LYS A 47 -12.92 -9.82 -10.02
N THR A 48 -13.23 -10.41 -11.17
CA THR A 48 -13.28 -9.73 -12.46
C THR A 48 -14.60 -8.96 -12.60
N ASN A 49 -14.54 -7.80 -13.25
CA ASN A 49 -15.70 -6.93 -13.49
C ASN A 49 -15.84 -6.66 -14.99
N PRO A 50 -16.27 -7.66 -15.80
CA PRO A 50 -16.31 -7.53 -17.26
C PRO A 50 -17.34 -6.50 -17.75
N ASN A 51 -18.41 -6.31 -17.01
CA ASN A 51 -19.53 -5.40 -17.34
C ASN A 51 -19.54 -4.18 -16.41
N TYR A 52 -18.37 -3.62 -16.13
CA TYR A 52 -18.30 -2.45 -15.27
C TYR A 52 -18.98 -1.23 -15.90
N HIS A 53 -19.83 -0.57 -15.11
CA HIS A 53 -20.38 0.75 -15.39
C HIS A 53 -20.06 1.69 -14.24
N CYS A 54 -19.68 2.90 -14.57
CA CYS A 54 -19.37 3.91 -13.57
C CYS A 54 -20.63 4.25 -12.73
N PRO A 55 -20.60 4.12 -11.40
CA PRO A 55 -21.75 4.39 -10.57
C PRO A 55 -22.17 5.88 -10.60
N GLU A 56 -21.26 6.78 -10.98
CA GLU A 56 -21.52 8.22 -11.00
C GLU A 56 -22.19 8.69 -12.30
N CYS A 57 -21.81 8.10 -13.46
CA CYS A 57 -22.29 8.60 -14.76
C CYS A 57 -22.75 7.51 -15.74
N GLY A 58 -22.75 6.24 -15.32
CA GLY A 58 -23.19 5.10 -16.15
C GLY A 58 -22.24 4.68 -17.27
N SER A 59 -21.14 5.38 -17.49
CA SER A 59 -20.20 5.09 -18.57
C SER A 59 -19.45 3.79 -18.35
N ALA A 60 -19.29 3.00 -19.42
CA ALA A 60 -18.43 1.82 -19.44
C ALA A 60 -16.97 2.14 -19.81
N ARG A 61 -16.66 3.39 -20.19
CA ARG A 61 -15.33 3.78 -20.64
C ARG A 61 -14.37 4.01 -19.46
N ILE A 62 -13.32 3.21 -19.40
CA ILE A 62 -12.33 3.23 -18.34
C ILE A 62 -10.95 3.48 -18.91
N ARG A 63 -10.15 4.24 -18.20
CA ARG A 63 -8.74 4.43 -18.49
C ARG A 63 -7.88 4.10 -17.27
N SER A 64 -6.71 3.53 -17.53
CA SER A 64 -5.66 3.44 -16.51
C SER A 64 -4.97 4.80 -16.36
N ARG A 65 -4.95 5.34 -15.14
CA ARG A 65 -4.16 6.55 -14.82
C ARG A 65 -2.80 6.09 -14.29
N LYS A 66 -1.81 6.05 -15.17
CA LYS A 66 -0.41 5.93 -14.75
C LYS A 66 0.11 7.36 -14.54
N VAL A 67 0.12 7.84 -13.31
CA VAL A 67 0.72 9.12 -12.95
C VAL A 67 1.99 8.81 -12.17
N GLY A 68 3.14 9.04 -12.80
CA GLY A 68 4.45 8.90 -12.16
C GLY A 68 5.16 10.25 -12.08
N ALA A 69 6.08 10.40 -11.14
CA ALA A 69 6.81 11.66 -10.92
C ALA A 69 7.51 12.19 -12.18
N ARG A 70 8.06 11.29 -13.02
CA ARG A 70 8.71 11.68 -14.29
C ARG A 70 7.73 12.38 -15.23
N ARG A 71 6.55 11.78 -15.44
CA ARG A 71 5.53 12.36 -16.33
C ARG A 71 5.00 13.68 -15.80
N VAL A 72 4.75 13.77 -14.49
CA VAL A 72 4.35 15.02 -13.84
C VAL A 72 5.41 16.09 -14.06
N GLY A 73 6.69 15.77 -13.90
CA GLY A 73 7.81 16.69 -14.15
C GLY A 73 7.85 17.18 -15.61
N GLU A 74 7.66 16.30 -16.58
CA GLU A 74 7.62 16.65 -18.01
C GLU A 74 6.41 17.54 -18.36
N GLU A 75 5.24 17.26 -17.78
CA GLU A 75 4.02 18.05 -17.98
C GLU A 75 4.17 19.46 -17.37
N LEU A 76 4.75 19.55 -16.16
CA LEU A 76 5.02 20.83 -15.50
C LEU A 76 6.07 21.65 -16.25
N GLY A 77 7.14 21.02 -16.75
CA GLY A 77 8.16 21.70 -17.57
C GLY A 77 7.58 22.30 -18.84
N ARG A 78 6.58 21.66 -19.46
CA ARG A 78 5.85 22.18 -20.61
C ARG A 78 4.86 23.29 -20.25
N ALA A 79 4.17 23.13 -19.11
CA ALA A 79 3.16 24.09 -18.65
C ALA A 79 3.77 25.40 -18.12
N PHE A 80 5.00 25.34 -17.61
CA PHE A 80 5.69 26.48 -17.00
C PHE A 80 7.07 26.68 -17.64
N PRO A 81 7.14 27.13 -18.91
CA PRO A 81 8.40 27.41 -19.58
C PRO A 81 9.19 28.47 -18.82
N GLY A 82 10.48 28.21 -18.61
CA GLY A 82 11.35 29.12 -17.85
C GLY A 82 11.42 28.84 -16.33
N VAL A 83 10.61 27.93 -15.81
CA VAL A 83 10.72 27.50 -14.42
C VAL A 83 11.53 26.19 -14.34
N THR A 84 12.55 26.17 -13.50
CA THR A 84 13.33 24.96 -13.26
C THR A 84 12.46 23.88 -12.62
N VAL A 85 12.44 22.67 -13.20
CA VAL A 85 11.76 21.49 -12.65
C VAL A 85 12.80 20.46 -12.22
N THR A 86 12.85 20.16 -10.93
CA THR A 86 13.70 19.11 -10.35
C THR A 86 12.86 17.87 -10.10
N VAL A 87 13.30 16.68 -10.55
CA VAL A 87 12.62 15.40 -10.29
C VAL A 87 13.50 14.56 -9.38
N SER A 88 12.97 14.13 -8.23
CA SER A 88 13.63 13.27 -7.25
C SER A 88 12.87 11.97 -7.03
N GLY A 89 13.56 10.83 -7.08
CA GLY A 89 12.94 9.52 -6.87
C GLY A 89 13.72 8.36 -7.47
N ALA A 90 13.22 7.14 -7.27
CA ALA A 90 13.91 5.89 -7.64
C ALA A 90 14.18 5.73 -9.16
N ALA A 91 13.40 6.40 -10.03
CA ALA A 91 13.63 6.41 -11.48
C ALA A 91 14.73 7.39 -11.92
N ARG A 92 15.20 8.23 -11.03
CA ARG A 92 16.35 9.14 -11.16
C ARG A 92 17.07 9.17 -9.81
N ALA A 93 18.24 9.85 -9.75
CA ALA A 93 18.92 10.04 -8.48
C ALA A 93 17.99 10.72 -7.45
N VAL A 94 18.00 10.24 -6.21
CA VAL A 94 17.36 10.92 -5.09
C VAL A 94 18.17 12.18 -4.79
N VAL A 95 17.51 13.32 -4.80
CA VAL A 95 18.09 14.62 -4.42
C VAL A 95 17.82 14.78 -2.92
N GLU A 96 18.85 14.98 -2.13
CA GLU A 96 18.72 15.11 -0.67
C GLU A 96 18.38 16.54 -0.26
N GLU A 97 19.05 17.52 -0.85
CA GLU A 97 18.92 18.94 -0.54
C GLU A 97 18.84 19.81 -1.79
N ILE A 98 18.15 20.92 -1.68
CA ILE A 98 18.11 21.97 -2.71
C ILE A 98 18.31 23.35 -2.09
N ASP A 99 18.91 24.24 -2.89
CA ASP A 99 19.13 25.64 -2.54
C ASP A 99 17.80 26.45 -2.51
N ALA A 100 17.91 27.73 -2.15
CA ALA A 100 16.78 28.66 -2.05
C ALA A 100 16.23 29.14 -3.41
N GLN A 101 16.80 28.72 -4.56
CA GLN A 101 16.35 29.15 -5.87
C GLN A 101 14.91 28.72 -6.17
N PRO A 102 14.06 29.61 -6.71
CA PRO A 102 12.69 29.26 -7.07
C PRO A 102 12.63 28.13 -8.10
N ARG A 103 11.93 27.04 -7.75
CA ARG A 103 11.75 25.88 -8.65
C ARG A 103 10.52 25.06 -8.30
N LEU A 104 10.09 24.22 -9.22
CA LEU A 104 9.16 23.14 -8.97
C LEU A 104 9.96 21.87 -8.67
N VAL A 105 9.62 21.20 -7.58
CA VAL A 105 10.23 19.92 -7.20
C VAL A 105 9.16 18.84 -7.26
N VAL A 106 9.36 17.84 -8.12
CA VAL A 106 8.49 16.67 -8.20
C VAL A 106 9.21 15.52 -7.56
N ALA A 107 8.66 14.99 -6.47
CA ALA A 107 9.29 13.89 -5.71
C ALA A 107 8.33 12.72 -5.53
N THR A 108 8.88 11.50 -5.53
CA THR A 108 8.13 10.33 -5.06
C THR A 108 8.13 10.29 -3.53
N PRO A 109 7.08 9.72 -2.88
CA PRO A 109 7.03 9.65 -1.43
C PRO A 109 8.29 9.03 -0.81
N GLY A 110 8.94 9.78 0.08
CA GLY A 110 10.20 9.43 0.74
C GLY A 110 11.47 9.84 -0.01
N ALA A 111 11.34 10.59 -1.10
CA ALA A 111 12.46 11.17 -1.85
C ALA A 111 12.34 12.69 -1.98
N GLU A 112 11.59 13.32 -1.11
CA GLU A 112 11.41 14.78 -1.07
C GLU A 112 12.71 15.44 -0.58
N PRO A 113 13.36 16.32 -1.39
CA PRO A 113 14.53 17.04 -0.93
C PRO A 113 14.20 18.03 0.18
N VAL A 114 15.13 18.24 1.09
CA VAL A 114 15.05 19.34 2.04
C VAL A 114 15.41 20.63 1.32
N ALA A 115 14.51 21.63 1.34
CA ALA A 115 14.78 22.94 0.79
C ALA A 115 15.37 23.86 1.85
N GLU A 116 16.47 24.57 1.54
CA GLU A 116 17.20 25.45 2.47
C GLU A 116 16.29 26.39 3.28
N ARG A 117 15.22 26.92 2.65
CA ARG A 117 14.24 27.83 3.30
C ARG A 117 12.86 27.20 3.47
N GLY A 118 12.74 25.88 3.36
CA GLY A 118 11.46 25.19 3.29
C GLY A 118 10.67 25.52 2.01
N TYR A 119 9.63 24.76 1.76
CA TYR A 119 8.77 24.99 0.60
C TYR A 119 7.68 26.03 0.89
N PHE A 120 7.37 26.87 -0.08
CA PHE A 120 6.22 27.79 0.01
C PHE A 120 4.88 27.06 -0.08
N ALA A 121 4.85 25.95 -0.82
CA ALA A 121 3.66 25.10 -0.93
C ALA A 121 4.06 23.67 -1.24
N ALA A 122 3.24 22.71 -0.77
CA ALA A 122 3.27 21.33 -1.19
C ALA A 122 1.93 20.90 -1.81
N VAL A 123 1.99 20.11 -2.87
CA VAL A 123 0.82 19.49 -3.50
C VAL A 123 1.02 17.97 -3.47
N LEU A 124 0.12 17.27 -2.79
CA LEU A 124 0.12 15.82 -2.64
C LEU A 124 -0.87 15.24 -3.64
N LEU A 125 -0.34 14.63 -4.71
CA LEU A 125 -1.15 14.12 -5.81
C LEU A 125 -1.67 12.71 -5.52
N ASP A 126 -2.86 12.40 -6.08
CA ASP A 126 -3.47 11.07 -6.08
C ASP A 126 -3.56 10.42 -4.68
N GLY A 127 -4.06 11.18 -3.71
CA GLY A 127 -4.24 10.69 -2.33
C GLY A 127 -5.00 9.37 -2.24
N ALA A 128 -6.05 9.20 -3.05
CA ALA A 128 -6.81 7.95 -3.11
C ALA A 128 -5.96 6.76 -3.59
N ALA A 129 -5.09 6.96 -4.58
CA ALA A 129 -4.21 5.90 -5.06
C ALA A 129 -3.16 5.52 -4.02
N THR A 130 -2.68 6.49 -3.25
CA THR A 130 -1.69 6.26 -2.20
C THR A 130 -2.29 5.52 -0.99
N ALA A 131 -3.49 5.93 -0.55
CA ALA A 131 -4.17 5.36 0.62
C ALA A 131 -4.98 4.09 0.31
N GLY A 132 -5.46 3.93 -0.93
CA GLY A 132 -6.34 2.83 -1.35
C GLY A 132 -5.61 1.60 -1.86
N ARG A 133 -4.35 1.41 -1.51
CA ARG A 133 -3.59 0.20 -1.84
C ARG A 133 -4.13 -1.01 -1.06
N PRO A 134 -3.91 -2.26 -1.56
CA PRO A 134 -4.45 -3.45 -0.91
C PRO A 134 -3.83 -3.77 0.45
N GLU A 135 -2.65 -3.22 0.75
CA GLU A 135 -1.98 -3.49 2.01
C GLU A 135 -2.74 -2.88 3.19
N LEU A 136 -2.85 -3.65 4.26
CA LEU A 136 -3.55 -3.26 5.50
C LEU A 136 -3.09 -1.90 6.05
N TRP A 137 -1.80 -1.59 5.90
CA TRP A 137 -1.16 -0.39 6.44
C TRP A 137 -1.17 0.80 5.47
N ALA A 138 -1.77 0.64 4.29
CA ALA A 138 -1.71 1.66 3.24
C ALA A 138 -2.26 3.04 3.67
N PRO A 139 -3.39 3.16 4.37
CA PRO A 139 -3.90 4.45 4.82
C PRO A 139 -2.96 5.14 5.82
N THR A 140 -2.46 4.40 6.83
CA THR A 140 -1.52 4.92 7.82
C THR A 140 -0.19 5.33 7.19
N GLU A 141 0.32 4.52 6.27
CA GLU A 141 1.55 4.85 5.55
C GLU A 141 1.37 6.07 4.63
N ALA A 142 0.21 6.21 3.99
CA ALA A 142 -0.11 7.41 3.22
C ALA A 142 -0.11 8.65 4.11
N LEU A 143 -0.79 8.59 5.26
CA LEU A 143 -0.84 9.70 6.22
C LEU A 143 0.56 10.10 6.70
N ARG A 144 1.38 9.11 7.08
CA ARG A 144 2.77 9.33 7.48
C ARG A 144 3.59 10.06 6.41
N ARG A 145 3.46 9.63 5.14
CA ARG A 145 4.16 10.24 4.01
C ARG A 145 3.67 11.65 3.71
N TRP A 146 2.38 11.89 3.85
CA TRP A 146 1.82 13.23 3.70
C TRP A 146 2.29 14.19 4.80
N PHE A 147 2.35 13.71 6.05
CA PHE A 147 2.94 14.50 7.13
C PHE A 147 4.41 14.83 6.87
N ASN A 148 5.21 13.87 6.42
CA ASN A 148 6.61 14.12 6.11
C ASN A 148 6.77 15.20 5.02
N ALA A 149 6.00 15.13 3.94
CA ALA A 149 6.04 16.15 2.89
C ALA A 149 5.54 17.52 3.38
N ALA A 150 4.47 17.53 4.19
CA ALA A 150 3.91 18.76 4.74
C ALA A 150 4.85 19.43 5.76
N ALA A 151 5.64 18.63 6.52
CA ALA A 151 6.64 19.13 7.46
C ALA A 151 7.78 19.90 6.77
N LEU A 152 8.00 19.70 5.47
CA LEU A 152 8.99 20.45 4.68
C LEU A 152 8.48 21.83 4.23
N VAL A 153 7.20 22.11 4.45
CA VAL A 153 6.58 23.40 4.11
C VAL A 153 6.85 24.38 5.26
N ARG A 154 7.24 25.60 4.90
CA ARG A 154 7.47 26.68 5.87
C ARG A 154 6.16 27.10 6.58
N PRO A 155 6.20 27.75 7.76
CA PRO A 155 4.99 28.03 8.55
C PRO A 155 3.89 28.81 7.81
N GLU A 156 4.26 29.73 6.93
CA GLU A 156 3.31 30.54 6.13
C GLU A 156 2.83 29.81 4.86
N GLY A 157 3.41 28.66 4.57
CA GLY A 157 3.14 27.89 3.37
C GLY A 157 1.81 27.13 3.45
N ARG A 158 1.45 26.50 2.34
CA ARG A 158 0.20 25.75 2.23
C ARG A 158 0.45 24.34 1.70
N THR A 159 -0.30 23.39 2.23
CA THR A 159 -0.32 22.02 1.70
C THR A 159 -1.69 21.69 1.14
N LEU A 160 -1.72 21.13 -0.06
CA LEU A 160 -2.92 20.70 -0.77
C LEU A 160 -2.89 19.19 -0.97
N LEU A 161 -3.90 18.50 -0.47
CA LEU A 161 -4.11 17.06 -0.73
C LEU A 161 -5.15 16.91 -1.84
N LEU A 162 -4.75 16.34 -2.96
CA LEU A 162 -5.59 16.16 -4.14
C LEU A 162 -5.98 14.70 -4.35
N GLY A 163 -7.19 14.50 -4.86
CA GLY A 163 -7.79 13.20 -5.09
C GLY A 163 -8.87 12.86 -4.06
N ALA A 164 -9.72 11.87 -4.40
CA ALA A 164 -10.78 11.40 -3.51
C ALA A 164 -10.18 10.59 -2.36
N VAL A 165 -10.04 11.17 -1.19
CA VAL A 165 -9.53 10.54 0.03
C VAL A 165 -10.68 10.36 1.00
N ASP A 166 -10.66 9.27 1.78
CA ASP A 166 -11.62 9.07 2.88
C ASP A 166 -11.64 10.29 3.81
N ARG A 167 -12.85 10.71 4.21
CA ARG A 167 -13.04 11.93 5.00
C ARG A 167 -12.35 11.89 6.36
N ALA A 168 -12.29 10.72 7.01
CA ALA A 168 -11.63 10.59 8.31
C ALA A 168 -10.11 10.70 8.16
N LEU A 169 -9.54 10.07 7.12
CA LEU A 169 -8.13 10.14 6.80
C LEU A 169 -7.71 11.57 6.41
N ALA A 170 -8.47 12.23 5.53
CA ALA A 170 -8.25 13.63 5.17
C ALA A 170 -8.36 14.55 6.40
N GLY A 171 -9.34 14.31 7.26
CA GLY A 171 -9.51 15.05 8.50
C GLY A 171 -8.35 14.86 9.48
N ALA A 172 -7.80 13.66 9.60
CA ALA A 172 -6.61 13.39 10.41
C ALA A 172 -5.39 14.16 9.85
N PHE A 173 -5.22 14.18 8.52
CA PHE A 173 -4.16 14.96 7.88
C PHE A 173 -4.29 16.46 8.15
N ILE A 174 -5.48 17.04 7.94
CA ILE A 174 -5.73 18.48 8.13
C ILE A 174 -5.49 18.92 9.57
N ARG A 175 -5.90 18.10 10.56
CA ARG A 175 -5.72 18.39 11.98
C ARG A 175 -4.36 17.99 12.54
N TRP A 176 -3.50 17.38 11.72
CA TRP A 176 -2.22 16.82 12.17
C TRP A 176 -2.40 15.76 13.28
N ASP A 177 -3.50 14.99 13.20
CA ASP A 177 -3.93 14.06 14.25
C ASP A 177 -3.55 12.60 13.92
N GLY A 178 -2.26 12.31 13.92
CA GLY A 178 -1.75 10.94 13.78
C GLY A 178 -2.20 10.00 14.89
N PRO A 179 -2.15 10.41 16.18
CA PRO A 179 -2.62 9.57 17.28
C PRO A 179 -4.11 9.24 17.22
N GLY A 180 -4.96 10.18 16.86
CA GLY A 180 -6.41 9.93 16.67
C GLY A 180 -6.68 8.97 15.52
N TRP A 181 -5.95 9.09 14.41
CA TRP A 181 -6.01 8.12 13.33
C TRP A 181 -5.60 6.72 13.77
N ALA A 182 -4.47 6.59 14.48
CA ALA A 182 -3.98 5.30 14.97
C ALA A 182 -4.98 4.61 15.91
N ARG A 183 -5.62 5.37 16.83
CA ARG A 183 -6.67 4.82 17.70
C ARG A 183 -7.88 4.33 16.90
N ARG A 184 -8.33 5.10 15.92
CA ARG A 184 -9.44 4.71 15.05
C ARG A 184 -9.13 3.40 14.30
N GLU A 185 -7.98 3.32 13.64
CA GLU A 185 -7.55 2.10 12.95
C GLU A 185 -7.45 0.90 13.89
N TYR A 186 -6.92 1.10 15.09
CA TYR A 186 -6.83 0.05 16.10
C TYR A 186 -8.21 -0.51 16.46
N GLU A 187 -9.21 0.33 16.73
CA GLU A 187 -10.55 -0.13 17.05
C GLU A 187 -11.24 -0.84 15.87
N GLU A 188 -11.07 -0.32 14.65
CA GLU A 188 -11.57 -0.98 13.44
C GLU A 188 -10.93 -2.36 13.24
N ARG A 189 -9.62 -2.48 13.43
CA ARG A 189 -8.89 -3.75 13.32
C ARG A 189 -9.21 -4.73 14.44
N LYS A 190 -9.52 -4.23 15.62
CA LYS A 190 -9.96 -5.04 16.75
C LYS A 190 -11.28 -5.77 16.47
N THR A 191 -12.23 -5.11 15.80
CA THR A 191 -13.50 -5.76 15.42
C THR A 191 -13.34 -6.83 14.35
N LEU A 192 -12.25 -6.78 13.58
CA LEU A 192 -11.94 -7.70 12.48
C LEU A 192 -10.85 -8.72 12.83
N ASP A 193 -10.39 -8.72 14.07
CA ASP A 193 -9.27 -9.57 14.51
C ASP A 193 -8.01 -9.45 13.62
N LEU A 194 -7.67 -8.20 13.24
CA LEU A 194 -6.52 -7.91 12.39
C LEU A 194 -5.33 -7.33 13.18
N PRO A 195 -4.10 -7.40 12.66
CA PRO A 195 -2.95 -6.73 13.29
C PRO A 195 -3.18 -5.23 13.49
N PRO A 196 -2.74 -4.65 14.63
CA PRO A 196 -1.83 -5.20 15.63
C PRO A 196 -2.52 -5.92 16.80
N VAL A 197 -3.84 -6.12 16.78
CA VAL A 197 -4.58 -6.78 17.88
C VAL A 197 -4.20 -8.25 17.95
N ASN A 198 -4.10 -8.89 16.79
CA ASN A 198 -3.61 -10.25 16.65
C ASN A 198 -2.24 -10.26 15.96
N TRP A 199 -1.53 -11.34 16.22
CA TRP A 199 -0.24 -11.60 15.60
C TRP A 199 -0.41 -12.52 14.40
N MET A 200 0.28 -12.22 13.31
CA MET A 200 0.19 -13.00 12.08
C MET A 200 1.55 -13.43 11.56
N VAL A 201 1.57 -14.62 10.96
CA VAL A 201 2.71 -15.19 10.25
C VAL A 201 2.27 -15.61 8.86
N ALA A 202 2.98 -15.19 7.83
CA ALA A 202 2.79 -15.73 6.48
C ALA A 202 3.71 -16.92 6.25
N VAL A 203 3.16 -17.95 5.60
CA VAL A 203 3.84 -19.17 5.20
C VAL A 203 3.68 -19.31 3.69
N ASP A 204 4.78 -19.14 2.94
CA ASP A 204 4.82 -19.15 1.48
C ASP A 204 5.60 -20.35 0.95
N GLY A 205 5.12 -20.99 -0.09
CA GLY A 205 5.85 -22.10 -0.73
C GLY A 205 5.01 -22.87 -1.75
N GLY A 206 5.55 -24.00 -2.21
CA GLY A 206 4.77 -24.95 -2.99
C GLY A 206 3.62 -25.52 -2.15
N GLN A 207 2.49 -25.83 -2.78
CA GLN A 207 1.27 -26.28 -2.07
C GLN A 207 1.54 -27.43 -1.11
N GLU A 208 2.14 -28.53 -1.59
CA GLU A 208 2.46 -29.71 -0.78
C GLU A 208 3.36 -29.37 0.41
N ALA A 209 4.36 -28.51 0.20
CA ALA A 209 5.30 -28.12 1.24
C ALA A 209 4.66 -27.27 2.35
N VAL A 210 3.72 -26.40 1.98
CA VAL A 210 2.95 -25.59 2.94
C VAL A 210 1.96 -26.48 3.71
N GLU A 211 1.23 -27.35 3.03
CA GLU A 211 0.29 -28.29 3.66
C GLU A 211 1.00 -29.22 4.64
N GLU A 212 2.17 -29.75 4.26
CA GLU A 212 3.00 -30.58 5.14
C GLU A 212 3.48 -29.82 6.38
N LEU A 213 3.93 -28.56 6.23
CA LEU A 213 4.32 -27.72 7.36
C LEU A 213 3.13 -27.51 8.31
N LEU A 214 1.96 -27.20 7.76
CA LEU A 214 0.75 -26.99 8.56
C LEU A 214 0.32 -28.27 9.30
N ALA A 215 0.46 -29.45 8.67
CA ALA A 215 0.20 -30.73 9.31
C ALA A 215 1.18 -30.98 10.48
N GLN A 216 2.48 -30.77 10.28
CA GLN A 216 3.49 -30.89 11.32
C GLN A 216 3.26 -29.93 12.50
N LEU A 217 2.75 -28.72 12.24
CA LEU A 217 2.38 -27.80 13.32
C LEU A 217 1.20 -28.30 14.16
N LYS A 218 0.21 -28.95 13.54
CA LYS A 218 -0.93 -29.56 14.26
C LYS A 218 -0.50 -30.73 15.17
N GLU A 219 0.54 -31.45 14.78
CA GLU A 219 1.12 -32.54 15.54
C GLU A 219 2.08 -32.07 16.65
N SER A 220 2.29 -30.78 16.78
CA SER A 220 3.16 -30.20 17.81
C SER A 220 2.68 -30.62 19.22
N PRO A 221 3.60 -31.01 20.11
CA PRO A 221 3.28 -31.32 21.50
C PRO A 221 2.85 -30.08 22.30
N LEU A 222 3.09 -28.87 21.75
CA LEU A 222 2.64 -27.62 22.35
C LEU A 222 1.15 -27.44 22.08
N GLN A 223 0.39 -27.04 23.09
CA GLN A 223 -1.02 -26.65 22.90
C GLN A 223 -1.12 -25.34 22.18
N LEU A 224 -1.00 -25.38 20.85
CA LEU A 224 -1.00 -24.19 20.00
C LEU A 224 -2.43 -23.71 19.77
N LYS A 225 -2.66 -22.42 20.04
CA LYS A 225 -3.90 -21.74 19.68
C LYS A 225 -3.63 -20.77 18.55
N TYR A 226 -4.02 -21.17 17.35
CA TYR A 226 -3.90 -20.38 16.15
C TYR A 226 -4.98 -20.79 15.14
N GLU A 227 -5.27 -19.88 14.24
CA GLU A 227 -6.15 -20.10 13.11
C GLU A 227 -5.34 -20.06 11.81
N VAL A 228 -5.72 -20.89 10.86
CA VAL A 228 -5.13 -20.92 9.52
C VAL A 228 -6.10 -20.25 8.53
N LEU A 229 -5.65 -19.19 7.89
CA LEU A 229 -6.36 -18.51 6.82
C LEU A 229 -5.70 -18.87 5.48
N GLY A 230 -6.47 -19.42 4.57
CA GLY A 230 -5.95 -20.00 3.32
C GLY A 230 -5.68 -21.52 3.44
N PRO A 231 -4.76 -22.10 2.63
CA PRO A 231 -3.86 -21.42 1.69
C PRO A 231 -4.56 -20.83 0.46
N LEU A 232 -4.04 -19.71 -0.03
CA LEU A 232 -4.51 -19.07 -1.26
C LEU A 232 -3.40 -19.09 -2.32
N PRO A 233 -3.74 -19.25 -3.61
CA PRO A 233 -2.78 -19.21 -4.70
C PRO A 233 -2.04 -17.86 -4.77
N THR A 234 -0.74 -17.92 -5.06
CA THR A 234 0.11 -16.78 -5.38
C THR A 234 0.79 -17.01 -6.73
N SER A 235 1.50 -16.03 -7.27
CA SER A 235 2.27 -16.20 -8.52
C SER A 235 3.33 -17.33 -8.44
N ASN A 236 3.84 -17.64 -7.24
CA ASN A 236 4.95 -18.56 -7.04
C ASN A 236 4.61 -19.74 -6.11
N GLY A 237 3.33 -20.10 -6.01
CA GLY A 237 2.87 -21.18 -5.15
C GLY A 237 1.62 -20.81 -4.37
N VAL A 238 1.63 -21.03 -3.06
CA VAL A 238 0.52 -20.69 -2.16
C VAL A 238 1.01 -19.92 -0.94
N ARG A 239 0.13 -19.11 -0.36
CA ARG A 239 0.31 -18.44 0.93
C ARG A 239 -0.76 -18.88 1.91
N ALA A 240 -0.34 -19.29 3.10
CA ALA A 240 -1.21 -19.43 4.27
C ALA A 240 -0.83 -18.36 5.30
N LEU A 241 -1.82 -17.84 6.03
CA LEU A 241 -1.59 -16.98 7.18
C LEU A 241 -1.97 -17.74 8.46
N LEU A 242 -1.10 -17.68 9.44
CA LEU A 242 -1.35 -18.18 10.78
C LEU A 242 -1.67 -16.97 11.66
N ARG A 243 -2.85 -16.96 12.26
CA ARG A 243 -3.32 -15.90 13.17
C ARG A 243 -3.33 -16.42 14.60
N SER A 244 -2.74 -15.69 15.53
CA SER A 244 -2.68 -16.02 16.95
C SER A 244 -2.86 -14.79 17.81
N HIS A 245 -3.40 -14.94 19.01
CA HIS A 245 -3.44 -13.86 19.99
C HIS A 245 -2.05 -13.49 20.49
N LEU A 246 -1.86 -12.23 20.86
CA LEU A 246 -0.56 -11.71 21.30
C LEU A 246 0.04 -12.47 22.49
N GLY A 247 -0.77 -13.01 23.41
CA GLY A 247 -0.30 -13.81 24.54
C GLY A 247 0.21 -15.21 24.18
N GLU A 248 -0.12 -15.72 23.01
CA GLU A 248 0.13 -17.13 22.59
C GLU A 248 1.17 -17.24 21.46
N HIS A 249 1.57 -16.11 20.87
CA HIS A 249 2.45 -16.09 19.70
C HIS A 249 3.82 -16.71 19.92
N MET A 250 4.39 -16.67 21.12
CA MET A 250 5.70 -17.22 21.41
C MET A 250 5.72 -18.75 21.30
N GLN A 251 4.64 -19.43 21.70
CA GLN A 251 4.53 -20.89 21.56
C GLN A 251 4.45 -21.28 20.07
N LEU A 252 3.67 -20.54 19.28
CA LEU A 252 3.58 -20.73 17.84
C LEU A 252 4.94 -20.51 17.15
N MET A 253 5.70 -19.48 17.57
CA MET A 253 7.05 -19.24 17.04
C MET A 253 8.02 -20.38 17.37
N THR A 254 7.97 -20.89 18.60
CA THR A 254 8.82 -22.01 19.02
C THR A 254 8.51 -23.26 18.18
N ALA A 255 7.23 -23.56 17.97
CA ALA A 255 6.80 -24.68 17.14
C ALA A 255 7.21 -24.50 15.67
N LEU A 256 7.01 -23.33 15.10
CA LEU A 256 7.42 -23.01 13.74
C LEU A 256 8.93 -23.16 13.54
N ASN A 257 9.74 -22.68 14.48
CA ASN A 257 11.19 -22.84 14.43
C ASN A 257 11.59 -24.32 14.49
N GLY A 258 10.96 -25.13 15.36
CA GLY A 258 11.19 -26.56 15.46
C GLY A 258 10.85 -27.31 14.16
N VAL A 259 9.68 -27.01 13.59
CA VAL A 259 9.25 -27.61 12.31
C VAL A 259 10.19 -27.20 11.17
N GLN A 260 10.58 -25.93 11.08
CA GLN A 260 11.53 -25.46 10.06
C GLN A 260 12.91 -26.13 10.20
N ALA A 261 13.40 -26.29 11.42
CA ALA A 261 14.68 -26.97 11.67
C ALA A 261 14.61 -28.45 11.24
N SER A 262 13.54 -29.17 11.59
CA SER A 262 13.33 -30.57 11.18
C SER A 262 13.22 -30.70 9.66
N ARG A 263 12.48 -29.82 9.00
CA ARG A 263 12.35 -29.79 7.54
C ARG A 263 13.69 -29.51 6.84
N SER A 264 14.48 -28.60 7.40
CA SER A 264 15.81 -28.27 6.88
C SER A 264 16.78 -29.46 7.02
N ALA A 265 16.78 -30.14 8.18
CA ALA A 265 17.58 -31.34 8.40
C ALA A 265 17.22 -32.48 7.44
N ALA A 266 15.92 -32.63 7.15
CA ALA A 266 15.38 -33.61 6.21
C ALA A 266 15.51 -33.17 4.73
N ARG A 267 16.15 -32.04 4.43
CA ARG A 267 16.32 -31.48 3.07
C ARG A 267 15.02 -31.35 2.28
N LYS A 268 13.91 -31.05 2.97
CA LYS A 268 12.61 -30.86 2.34
C LYS A 268 12.52 -29.56 1.55
N GLN A 269 11.50 -29.44 0.70
CA GLN A 269 11.25 -28.24 -0.08
C GLN A 269 11.14 -27.02 0.84
N LYS A 270 11.79 -25.91 0.45
CA LYS A 270 11.83 -24.68 1.25
C LYS A 270 10.45 -24.06 1.34
N VAL A 271 10.10 -23.63 2.55
CA VAL A 271 8.95 -22.82 2.85
C VAL A 271 9.44 -21.54 3.51
N ARG A 272 9.01 -20.40 3.00
CA ARG A 272 9.33 -19.10 3.57
C ARG A 272 8.35 -18.80 4.68
N VAL A 273 8.86 -18.52 5.88
CA VAL A 273 8.05 -18.03 7.02
C VAL A 273 8.39 -16.57 7.26
N GLN A 274 7.38 -15.73 7.26
CA GLN A 274 7.52 -14.29 7.49
C GLN A 274 6.64 -13.86 8.66
N VAL A 275 7.28 -13.41 9.71
CA VAL A 275 6.62 -12.90 10.92
C VAL A 275 6.14 -11.47 10.70
N SER A 276 4.93 -11.16 11.16
CA SER A 276 4.31 -9.84 11.02
C SER A 276 4.45 -9.27 9.60
N PRO A 277 3.96 -9.99 8.58
CA PRO A 277 4.09 -9.53 7.20
C PRO A 277 3.39 -8.19 7.01
N ALA A 278 4.08 -7.24 6.38
CA ALA A 278 3.50 -5.95 6.04
C ALA A 278 2.35 -6.08 5.03
N ASP A 279 2.41 -7.13 4.24
CA ASP A 279 1.44 -7.48 3.22
C ASP A 279 0.87 -8.88 3.51
N LEU A 280 -0.41 -8.91 3.85
CA LEU A 280 -1.08 -10.16 4.22
C LEU A 280 -1.41 -11.01 2.99
N TRP A 281 -1.87 -10.39 1.89
CA TRP A 281 -2.49 -11.10 0.78
C TRP A 281 -1.95 -10.70 -0.61
N SER A 282 -0.73 -10.17 -0.73
CA SER A 282 -0.24 -9.82 -2.06
C SER A 282 -0.18 -11.05 -2.98
N VAL A 283 -1.04 -11.01 -3.95
CA VAL A 283 -1.00 -11.89 -5.14
C VAL A 283 -0.12 -11.16 -6.16
N HIS A 284 1.19 -11.36 -6.10
CA HIS A 284 2.14 -10.82 -7.09
C HIS A 284 2.53 -11.88 -8.08
#